data_04d61ea1f3d65225be8c4235c9656f76
#
_entry.id   04d61ea1f3d65225be8c4235c9656f76
#
_cell.length_a   1.000
_cell.length_b   1.000
_cell.length_c   1.000
_cell.angle_alpha   90.00
_cell.angle_beta   90.00
_cell.angle_gamma   90.00
#
_symmetry.space_group_name_H-M   'P 1'
#
loop_
_entity.id
_entity.type
_entity.pdbx_description
1 polymer ?
#
loop_
_entity_poly.entity_id
_entity_poly.type
_entity_poly.pdbx_seq_one_letter_code
_entity_poly.pdbx_strand_id
1 'polypeptide(L)'
;AKIFKEDYISNYDQSKTFIFNADHSIAIVSLVSEPDNFFSQESGIYVYGNNASSSWPYFGANFWNDWERPVHFSYYEKDNKLGIEFNAGVKIFGGTSRSNDQRSLSIFARNKYGLGEIDYPFFDNVSYNKFQAIILRNTGNDWIRANMRDAAISKLMQNSDLEYQDFNP
;
A
#
# COMPACT_ATOMS: atom_id res chain seq x y z
N ALA A 1 6.46 -1.05 18.82
CA ALA A 1 6.90 -0.79 20.21
C ALA A 1 7.99 0.27 20.23
N LYS A 2 7.98 1.12 21.24
CA LYS A 2 8.99 2.15 21.47
C LYS A 2 9.71 1.83 22.78
N ILE A 3 11.04 1.88 22.78
CA ILE A 3 11.84 1.74 24.01
C ILE A 3 12.33 3.14 24.40
N PHE A 4 12.00 3.55 25.62
CA PHE A 4 12.49 4.80 26.19
C PHE A 4 13.58 4.47 27.23
N LYS A 5 14.74 5.06 27.06
CA LYS A 5 15.83 5.00 28.03
C LYS A 5 16.37 6.43 28.20
N GLU A 6 16.57 6.84 29.44
CA GLU A 6 17.15 8.14 29.78
C GLU A 6 18.49 8.32 29.05
N ASP A 7 18.70 9.47 28.43
CA ASP A 7 19.87 9.82 27.61
C ASP A 7 20.03 9.07 26.28
N TYR A 8 19.02 8.31 25.83
CA TYR A 8 19.03 7.66 24.52
C TYR A 8 17.85 8.11 23.68
N ILE A 9 18.11 8.50 22.44
CA ILE A 9 17.10 8.73 21.42
C ILE A 9 16.86 7.40 20.70
N SER A 10 15.67 6.83 20.85
CA SER A 10 15.25 5.70 20.03
C SER A 10 14.97 6.19 18.61
N ASN A 11 15.80 5.82 17.66
CA ASN A 11 15.66 6.26 16.27
C ASN A 11 14.68 5.42 15.47
N TYR A 12 14.18 4.29 15.99
CA TYR A 12 13.36 3.36 15.25
C TYR A 12 12.23 2.79 16.08
N ASP A 13 11.01 3.00 15.62
CA ASP A 13 9.86 2.26 16.10
C ASP A 13 9.88 0.85 15.46
N GLN A 14 9.77 -0.19 16.27
CA GLN A 14 9.60 -1.54 15.76
C GLN A 14 8.14 -1.89 15.73
N SER A 15 7.66 -2.28 14.55
CA SER A 15 6.32 -2.79 14.33
C SER A 15 6.39 -4.27 14.01
N LYS A 16 5.43 -5.05 14.51
CA LYS A 16 5.28 -6.47 14.20
C LYS A 16 3.80 -6.77 14.00
N THR A 17 3.51 -7.56 12.98
CA THR A 17 2.18 -8.08 12.72
C THR A 17 2.14 -9.55 13.09
N PHE A 18 1.10 -9.96 13.79
CA PHE A 18 0.85 -11.35 14.17
C PHE A 18 -0.44 -11.80 13.50
N ILE A 19 -0.38 -12.89 12.75
CA ILE A 19 -1.52 -13.51 12.08
C ILE A 19 -1.92 -14.74 12.88
N PHE A 20 -3.17 -14.78 13.37
CA PHE A 20 -3.68 -15.90 14.16
C PHE A 20 -4.83 -16.60 13.43
N ASN A 21 -4.74 -17.92 13.29
CA ASN A 21 -5.79 -18.78 12.75
C ASN A 21 -6.38 -18.29 11.41
N ALA A 22 -5.56 -17.65 10.57
CA ALA A 22 -5.99 -17.20 9.26
C ALA A 22 -5.81 -18.36 8.26
N ASP A 23 -6.92 -18.77 7.67
CA ASP A 23 -6.95 -19.64 6.49
C ASP A 23 -7.30 -18.77 5.29
N HIS A 24 -6.31 -18.49 4.43
CA HIS A 24 -6.49 -17.62 3.27
C HIS A 24 -5.75 -18.17 2.05
N SER A 25 -6.31 -17.93 0.89
CA SER A 25 -5.78 -18.38 -0.40
C SER A 25 -4.95 -17.32 -1.15
N ILE A 26 -4.87 -16.12 -0.58
CA ILE A 26 -4.14 -14.97 -1.15
C ILE A 26 -3.11 -14.46 -0.14
N ALA A 27 -2.12 -13.72 -0.63
CA ALA A 27 -1.14 -13.06 0.22
C ALA A 27 -1.79 -11.98 1.10
N ILE A 28 -1.17 -11.67 2.25
CA ILE A 28 -1.62 -10.62 3.16
C ILE A 28 -0.60 -9.48 3.16
N VAL A 29 -1.08 -8.26 3.01
CA VAL A 29 -0.30 -7.04 3.24
C VAL A 29 -0.74 -6.41 4.56
N SER A 30 0.20 -6.19 5.45
CA SER A 30 0.00 -5.41 6.67
C SER A 30 0.69 -4.06 6.57
N LEU A 31 -0.04 -3.01 6.89
CA LEU A 31 0.45 -1.63 6.94
C LEU A 31 0.27 -1.09 8.37
N VAL A 32 1.37 -0.77 9.03
CA VAL A 32 1.36 -0.21 10.38
C VAL A 32 1.94 1.20 10.35
N SER A 33 1.20 2.17 10.86
CA SER A 33 1.60 3.57 10.93
C SER A 33 0.99 4.24 12.16
N GLU A 34 1.49 5.41 12.53
CA GLU A 34 0.80 6.26 13.50
C GLU A 34 -0.59 6.63 12.94
N PRO A 35 -1.66 6.53 13.73
CA PRO A 35 -3.04 6.77 13.24
C PRO A 35 -3.22 8.12 12.56
N ASP A 36 -2.54 9.17 13.03
CA ASP A 36 -2.65 10.51 12.50
C ASP A 36 -2.13 10.63 11.06
N ASN A 37 -1.20 9.76 10.64
CA ASN A 37 -0.73 9.71 9.26
C ASN A 37 -1.85 9.38 8.27
N PHE A 38 -2.84 8.61 8.69
CA PHE A 38 -3.98 8.21 7.85
C PHE A 38 -5.25 8.99 8.16
N PHE A 39 -5.53 9.27 9.44
CA PHE A 39 -6.86 9.64 9.91
C PHE A 39 -6.97 11.03 10.57
N SER A 40 -5.87 11.77 10.76
CA SER A 40 -5.96 13.16 11.20
C SER A 40 -6.73 14.01 10.19
N GLN A 41 -7.67 14.84 10.65
CA GLN A 41 -8.39 15.77 9.78
C GLN A 41 -7.48 16.82 9.13
N GLU A 42 -6.38 17.17 9.79
CA GLU A 42 -5.44 18.17 9.29
C GLU A 42 -4.42 17.58 8.31
N SER A 43 -3.91 16.38 8.57
CA SER A 43 -2.73 15.84 7.90
C SER A 43 -2.84 14.38 7.46
N GLY A 44 -3.91 13.68 7.82
CA GLY A 44 -4.12 12.28 7.46
C GLY A 44 -4.46 12.13 5.98
N ILE A 45 -3.81 11.17 5.32
CA ILE A 45 -3.94 11.00 3.87
C ILE A 45 -5.22 10.29 3.44
N TYR A 46 -5.96 9.67 4.35
CA TYR A 46 -7.08 8.78 4.02
C TYR A 46 -8.47 9.39 4.32
N VAL A 47 -8.51 10.63 4.80
CA VAL A 47 -9.75 11.33 5.19
C VAL A 47 -10.07 12.49 4.26
N TYR A 48 -11.27 13.04 4.41
CA TYR A 48 -11.69 14.22 3.66
C TYR A 48 -10.90 15.46 4.08
N GLY A 49 -10.57 15.59 5.37
CA GLY A 49 -9.93 16.80 5.92
C GLY A 49 -10.88 17.98 5.95
N ASN A 50 -10.32 19.18 6.14
CA ASN A 50 -11.10 20.40 6.41
C ASN A 50 -11.50 21.16 5.14
N ASN A 51 -10.94 20.83 3.98
CA ASN A 51 -11.09 21.60 2.74
C ASN A 51 -11.82 20.85 1.62
N ALA A 52 -12.42 19.70 1.92
CA ALA A 52 -13.11 18.88 0.94
C ALA A 52 -14.38 19.58 0.45
N SER A 53 -14.59 19.58 -0.88
CA SER A 53 -15.88 19.97 -1.45
C SER A 53 -16.99 18.99 -1.02
N SER A 54 -18.23 19.43 -0.97
CA SER A 54 -19.38 18.60 -0.63
C SER A 54 -19.79 17.63 -1.76
N SER A 55 -19.28 17.83 -2.96
CA SER A 55 -19.65 17.08 -4.16
C SER A 55 -18.52 16.17 -4.61
N TRP A 56 -18.86 14.96 -5.07
CA TRP A 56 -17.91 14.08 -5.73
C TRP A 56 -17.19 14.79 -6.89
N PRO A 57 -15.89 14.66 -7.08
CA PRO A 57 -14.98 13.75 -6.38
C PRO A 57 -14.31 14.35 -5.14
N TYR A 58 -14.93 15.27 -4.44
CA TYR A 58 -14.50 15.87 -3.17
C TYR A 58 -13.16 16.58 -3.27
N PHE A 59 -12.98 17.40 -4.31
CA PHE A 59 -11.75 18.18 -4.49
C PHE A 59 -11.43 19.01 -3.24
N GLY A 60 -10.15 19.10 -2.92
CA GLY A 60 -9.66 19.73 -1.69
C GLY A 60 -9.59 18.76 -0.49
N ALA A 61 -10.13 17.56 -0.60
CA ALA A 61 -9.93 16.54 0.44
C ALA A 61 -8.45 16.15 0.58
N ASN A 62 -8.06 15.69 1.77
CA ASN A 62 -6.68 15.33 2.07
C ASN A 62 -6.12 14.27 1.12
N PHE A 63 -6.92 13.32 0.67
CA PHE A 63 -6.52 12.29 -0.29
C PHE A 63 -6.23 12.81 -1.70
N TRP A 64 -6.47 14.09 -1.99
CA TRP A 64 -6.04 14.75 -3.24
C TRP A 64 -4.64 15.33 -3.16
N ASN A 65 -4.10 15.52 -1.93
CA ASN A 65 -2.75 16.03 -1.75
C ASN A 65 -1.70 14.96 -2.08
N ASP A 66 -0.55 15.40 -2.58
CA ASP A 66 0.59 14.53 -2.84
C ASP A 66 1.42 14.28 -1.57
N TRP A 67 0.75 13.91 -0.49
CA TRP A 67 1.38 13.67 0.79
C TRP A 67 1.89 12.24 0.92
N GLU A 68 3.14 12.12 1.36
CA GLU A 68 3.77 10.85 1.70
C GLU A 68 3.86 10.72 3.22
N ARG A 69 3.44 9.57 3.74
CA ARG A 69 3.49 9.26 5.19
C ARG A 69 4.35 8.03 5.43
N PRO A 70 5.05 7.96 6.59
CA PRO A 70 5.78 6.76 6.95
C PRO A 70 4.82 5.61 7.27
N VAL A 71 5.23 4.40 6.88
CA VAL A 71 4.51 3.16 7.16
C VAL A 71 5.51 2.02 7.32
N HIS A 72 5.21 1.07 8.20
CA HIS A 72 5.87 -0.22 8.22
C HIS A 72 5.04 -1.18 7.36
N PHE A 73 5.66 -1.71 6.33
CA PHE A 73 5.07 -2.64 5.38
C PHE A 73 5.52 -4.06 5.69
N SER A 74 4.59 -5.01 5.73
CA SER A 74 4.88 -6.44 5.84
C SER A 74 4.03 -7.21 4.83
N TYR A 75 4.66 -8.10 4.10
CA TYR A 75 4.02 -8.98 3.13
C TYR A 75 4.14 -10.43 3.59
N TYR A 76 3.02 -11.10 3.70
CA TYR A 76 2.93 -12.51 4.08
C TYR A 76 2.44 -13.33 2.90
N GLU A 77 3.13 -14.41 2.63
CA GLU A 77 2.77 -15.38 1.61
C GLU A 77 1.47 -16.14 1.98
N LYS A 78 0.93 -16.85 1.00
CA LYS A 78 -0.30 -17.66 1.17
C LYS A 78 -0.22 -18.72 2.29
N ASP A 79 0.99 -19.10 2.68
CA ASP A 79 1.25 -20.05 3.78
C ASP A 79 1.53 -19.35 5.12
N ASN A 80 1.19 -18.07 5.24
CA ASN A 80 1.40 -17.21 6.41
C ASN A 80 2.88 -16.92 6.74
N LYS A 81 3.82 -17.30 5.88
CA LYS A 81 5.22 -16.93 6.08
C LYS A 81 5.45 -15.47 5.74
N LEU A 82 6.23 -14.81 6.57
CA LEU A 82 6.71 -13.47 6.27
C LEU A 82 7.67 -13.54 5.06
N GLY A 83 7.28 -12.92 3.95
CA GLY A 83 8.10 -12.79 2.76
C GLY A 83 9.08 -11.64 2.89
N ILE A 84 8.57 -10.43 3.11
CA ILE A 84 9.39 -9.23 3.31
C ILE A 84 8.72 -8.26 4.28
N GLU A 85 9.53 -7.56 5.07
CA GLU A 85 9.09 -6.41 5.88
C GLU A 85 10.11 -5.28 5.81
N PHE A 86 9.65 -4.03 5.74
CA PHE A 86 10.49 -2.84 5.70
C PHE A 86 9.71 -1.56 6.02
N ASN A 87 10.44 -0.51 6.40
CA ASN A 87 9.85 0.82 6.53
C ASN A 87 9.81 1.52 5.16
N ALA A 88 8.69 2.16 4.86
CA ALA A 88 8.37 2.73 3.56
C ALA A 88 7.66 4.07 3.67
N GLY A 89 7.53 4.76 2.54
CA GLY A 89 6.58 5.84 2.37
C GLY A 89 5.29 5.33 1.73
N VAL A 90 4.14 5.81 2.19
CA VAL A 90 2.85 5.52 1.58
C VAL A 90 2.17 6.79 1.09
N LYS A 91 1.58 6.73 -0.10
CA LYS A 91 0.78 7.80 -0.71
C LYS A 91 -0.52 7.23 -1.26
N ILE A 92 -1.55 8.08 -1.34
CA ILE A 92 -2.77 7.72 -2.10
C ILE A 92 -2.42 7.67 -3.59
N PHE A 93 -2.84 6.60 -4.25
CA PHE A 93 -2.67 6.40 -5.69
C PHE A 93 -3.98 6.53 -6.45
N GLY A 94 -3.90 6.97 -7.69
CA GLY A 94 -5.01 7.01 -8.64
C GLY A 94 -5.46 8.42 -9.01
N GLY A 95 -6.36 8.48 -9.97
CA GLY A 95 -7.10 9.68 -10.38
C GLY A 95 -8.36 9.85 -9.54
N THR A 96 -9.52 9.85 -10.16
CA THR A 96 -10.81 9.99 -9.44
C THR A 96 -11.13 8.82 -8.51
N SER A 97 -10.52 7.65 -8.72
CA SER A 97 -10.66 6.48 -7.83
C SER A 97 -10.16 6.70 -6.40
N ARG A 98 -9.33 7.75 -6.17
CA ARG A 98 -8.93 8.15 -4.80
C ARG A 98 -10.09 8.67 -3.95
N SER A 99 -11.22 9.02 -4.58
CA SER A 99 -12.45 9.44 -3.91
C SER A 99 -13.35 8.26 -3.48
N ASN A 100 -13.00 7.04 -3.84
CA ASN A 100 -13.70 5.84 -3.38
C ASN A 100 -13.38 5.57 -1.89
N ASP A 101 -14.23 4.82 -1.20
CA ASP A 101 -14.03 4.51 0.23
C ASP A 101 -12.77 3.67 0.44
N GLN A 102 -12.54 2.66 -0.40
CA GLN A 102 -11.28 1.94 -0.46
C GLN A 102 -10.37 2.61 -1.50
N ARG A 103 -9.24 3.15 -1.05
CA ARG A 103 -8.28 3.86 -1.90
C ARG A 103 -7.09 2.99 -2.23
N SER A 104 -6.61 3.12 -3.47
CA SER A 104 -5.32 2.54 -3.85
C SER A 104 -4.17 3.29 -3.17
N LEU A 105 -3.12 2.55 -2.85
CA LEU A 105 -1.92 3.06 -2.18
C LEU A 105 -0.68 2.75 -3.03
N SER A 106 0.25 3.69 -3.08
CA SER A 106 1.62 3.45 -3.54
C SER A 106 2.54 3.34 -2.35
N ILE A 107 3.34 2.28 -2.30
CA ILE A 107 4.35 2.02 -1.28
C ILE A 107 5.72 2.28 -1.90
N PHE A 108 6.49 3.19 -1.32
CA PHE A 108 7.78 3.63 -1.84
C PHE A 108 8.92 3.18 -0.94
N ALA A 109 9.89 2.46 -1.51
CA ALA A 109 11.20 2.30 -0.88
C ALA A 109 12.00 3.60 -1.07
N ARG A 110 12.43 4.19 0.04
CA ARG A 110 13.28 5.39 0.03
C ARG A 110 14.32 5.33 1.13
N ASN A 111 15.54 5.76 0.84
CA ASN A 111 16.64 5.77 1.81
C ASN A 111 16.30 6.46 3.14
N LYS A 112 15.43 7.49 3.11
CA LYS A 112 14.97 8.17 4.33
C LYS A 112 14.18 7.27 5.29
N TYR A 113 13.66 6.13 4.80
CA TYR A 113 12.98 5.12 5.60
C TYR A 113 13.86 3.88 5.88
N GLY A 114 15.07 3.84 5.30
CA GLY A 114 16.04 2.78 5.50
C GLY A 114 16.32 1.94 4.26
N LEU A 115 15.30 1.62 3.45
CA LEU A 115 15.44 0.78 2.27
C LEU A 115 15.24 1.63 0.99
N GLY A 116 16.26 1.73 0.15
CA GLY A 116 16.18 2.50 -1.11
C GLY A 116 15.55 1.74 -2.27
N GLU A 117 15.49 0.42 -2.17
CA GLU A 117 14.95 -0.48 -3.20
C GLU A 117 14.36 -1.72 -2.53
N ILE A 118 13.21 -2.17 -2.98
CA ILE A 118 12.58 -3.41 -2.54
C ILE A 118 13.17 -4.54 -3.39
N ASP A 119 13.78 -5.54 -2.77
CA ASP A 119 14.27 -6.75 -3.46
C ASP A 119 13.44 -7.94 -3.00
N TYR A 120 12.38 -8.24 -3.76
CA TYR A 120 11.46 -9.34 -3.46
C TYR A 120 10.67 -9.77 -4.70
N PRO A 121 10.54 -11.08 -4.99
CA PRO A 121 9.85 -11.59 -6.17
C PRO A 121 8.32 -11.60 -5.97
N PHE A 122 7.69 -10.43 -5.98
CA PHE A 122 6.21 -10.33 -5.85
C PHE A 122 5.44 -10.97 -7.00
N PHE A 123 6.07 -11.14 -8.16
CA PHE A 123 5.42 -11.58 -9.38
C PHE A 123 6.17 -12.76 -10.00
N ASP A 124 5.46 -13.88 -10.24
CA ASP A 124 6.06 -15.12 -10.73
C ASP A 124 6.53 -15.04 -12.20
N ASN A 125 6.00 -14.09 -12.97
CA ASN A 125 6.17 -14.06 -14.44
C ASN A 125 7.18 -13.01 -14.91
N VAL A 126 7.87 -12.34 -14.01
CA VAL A 126 8.89 -11.35 -14.36
C VAL A 126 10.29 -11.84 -14.01
N SER A 127 11.28 -11.43 -14.80
CA SER A 127 12.69 -11.79 -14.58
C SER A 127 13.42 -10.88 -13.59
N TYR A 128 12.73 -9.88 -13.02
CA TYR A 128 13.28 -8.92 -12.07
C TYR A 128 12.48 -8.95 -10.77
N ASN A 129 13.16 -8.69 -9.66
CA ASN A 129 12.60 -8.67 -8.31
C ASN A 129 12.89 -7.37 -7.56
N LYS A 130 13.40 -6.34 -8.26
CA LYS A 130 13.81 -5.07 -7.70
C LYS A 130 12.86 -3.96 -8.08
N PHE A 131 12.29 -3.29 -7.07
CA PHE A 131 11.27 -2.27 -7.25
C PHE A 131 11.57 -1.03 -6.41
N GLN A 132 11.32 0.15 -6.94
CA GLN A 132 11.34 1.39 -6.15
C GLN A 132 9.99 1.67 -5.50
N ALA A 133 8.93 1.13 -6.08
CA ALA A 133 7.57 1.24 -5.54
C ALA A 133 6.71 0.07 -6.00
N ILE A 134 5.70 -0.24 -5.19
CA ILE A 134 4.61 -1.16 -5.51
C ILE A 134 3.28 -0.46 -5.31
N ILE A 135 2.24 -0.92 -6.00
CA ILE A 135 0.90 -0.33 -5.92
C ILE A 135 -0.06 -1.38 -5.38
N LEU A 136 -0.73 -1.03 -4.28
CA LEU A 136 -1.87 -1.77 -3.74
C LEU A 136 -3.14 -1.17 -4.35
N ARG A 137 -3.76 -1.89 -5.29
CA ARG A 137 -4.89 -1.35 -6.06
C ARG A 137 -6.24 -1.72 -5.46
N ASN A 138 -7.16 -0.75 -5.51
CA ASN A 138 -8.57 -0.91 -5.15
C ASN A 138 -9.43 -1.35 -6.34
N THR A 139 -8.83 -1.92 -7.42
CA THR A 139 -9.51 -2.28 -8.67
C THR A 139 -10.12 -1.10 -9.46
N GLY A 140 -9.83 0.15 -9.09
CA GLY A 140 -10.23 1.36 -9.84
C GLY A 140 -11.74 1.48 -10.01
N ASN A 141 -12.21 1.53 -11.26
CA ASN A 141 -13.64 1.67 -11.58
C ASN A 141 -14.46 0.40 -11.35
N ASP A 142 -13.82 -0.71 -11.03
CA ASP A 142 -14.47 -2.00 -10.79
C ASP A 142 -14.75 -2.29 -9.31
N TRP A 143 -14.30 -1.42 -8.40
CA TRP A 143 -14.30 -1.65 -6.95
C TRP A 143 -15.69 -1.95 -6.35
N ILE A 144 -16.76 -1.35 -6.91
CA ILE A 144 -18.16 -1.59 -6.50
C ILE A 144 -18.86 -2.70 -7.30
N ARG A 145 -18.14 -3.44 -8.12
CA ARG A 145 -18.69 -4.45 -9.05
C ARG A 145 -18.05 -5.81 -8.82
N ALA A 146 -17.24 -6.27 -9.75
CA ALA A 146 -16.61 -7.59 -9.70
C ALA A 146 -15.31 -7.63 -8.90
N ASN A 147 -14.64 -6.49 -8.72
CA ASN A 147 -13.35 -6.33 -8.02
C ASN A 147 -12.18 -7.15 -8.61
N MET A 148 -12.35 -7.75 -9.76
CA MET A 148 -11.34 -8.65 -10.35
C MET A 148 -11.09 -8.46 -11.85
N ARG A 149 -11.71 -7.47 -12.49
CA ARG A 149 -11.59 -7.31 -13.96
C ARG A 149 -10.16 -7.04 -14.40
N ASP A 150 -9.45 -6.16 -13.70
CA ASP A 150 -8.05 -5.84 -14.01
C ASP A 150 -7.18 -7.11 -13.91
N ALA A 151 -7.36 -7.89 -12.84
CA ALA A 151 -6.64 -9.14 -12.62
C ALA A 151 -6.97 -10.18 -13.70
N ALA A 152 -8.26 -10.33 -14.03
CA ALA A 152 -8.71 -11.27 -15.04
C ALA A 152 -8.17 -10.91 -16.43
N ILE A 153 -8.20 -9.63 -16.81
CA ILE A 153 -7.65 -9.16 -18.08
C ILE A 153 -6.14 -9.38 -18.13
N SER A 154 -5.40 -8.98 -17.08
CA SER A 154 -3.95 -9.21 -17.02
C SER A 154 -3.63 -10.70 -17.15
N LYS A 155 -4.39 -11.56 -16.48
CA LYS A 155 -4.22 -13.02 -16.58
C LYS A 155 -4.48 -13.58 -17.98
N LEU A 156 -5.50 -13.07 -18.66
CA LEU A 156 -5.78 -13.45 -20.06
C LEU A 156 -4.66 -12.97 -20.99
N MET A 157 -4.15 -11.77 -20.79
CA MET A 157 -3.10 -11.19 -21.62
C MET A 157 -1.74 -11.88 -21.43
N GLN A 158 -1.48 -12.53 -20.30
CA GLN A 158 -0.26 -13.35 -20.09
C GLN A 158 -0.06 -14.45 -21.13
N ASN A 159 -1.12 -14.90 -21.79
CA ASN A 159 -1.08 -15.91 -22.84
C ASN A 159 -1.15 -15.31 -24.26
N SER A 160 -0.93 -14.01 -24.41
CA SER A 160 -0.95 -13.29 -25.68
C SER A 160 0.39 -12.60 -25.93
N ASP A 161 0.62 -12.13 -27.17
CA ASP A 161 1.80 -11.34 -27.54
C ASP A 161 1.65 -9.85 -27.17
N LEU A 162 0.62 -9.48 -26.39
CA LEU A 162 0.37 -8.10 -25.97
C LEU A 162 1.11 -7.78 -24.67
N GLU A 163 1.57 -6.56 -24.54
CA GLU A 163 2.10 -6.06 -23.29
C GLU A 163 1.00 -6.00 -22.20
N TYR A 164 1.31 -6.44 -21.02
CA TYR A 164 0.39 -6.43 -19.88
C TYR A 164 1.12 -6.00 -18.60
N GLN A 165 0.34 -5.60 -17.63
CA GLN A 165 0.85 -5.26 -16.30
C GLN A 165 0.79 -6.51 -15.41
N ASP A 166 1.91 -6.83 -14.75
CA ASP A 166 1.94 -7.92 -13.79
C ASP A 166 1.06 -7.61 -12.59
N PHE A 167 0.39 -8.65 -12.12
CA PHE A 167 -0.59 -8.57 -11.07
C PHE A 167 -0.48 -9.79 -10.15
N ASN A 168 -0.41 -9.53 -8.85
CA ASN A 168 -0.55 -10.55 -7.81
C ASN A 168 -1.85 -10.24 -7.04
N PRO A 169 -2.88 -11.13 -7.13
CA PRO A 169 -4.18 -10.92 -6.49
C PRO A 169 -4.11 -10.96 -4.98
#